data_a6923767ac562eaa8494aa8d393ae8e4
#
_entry.id   a6923767ac562eaa8494aa8d393ae8e4
#
_cell.length_a   1.000
_cell.length_b   1.000
_cell.length_c   1.000
_cell.angle_alpha   90.00
_cell.angle_beta   90.00
_cell.angle_gamma   90.00
#
_symmetry.space_group_name_H-M   'P 1'
#
loop_
_entity.id
_entity.type
_entity.pdbx_description
1 polymer ?
#
loop_
_entity_poly.entity_id
_entity_poly.type
_entity_poly.pdbx_seq_one_letter_code
_entity_poly.pdbx_strand_id
1 'polypeptide(L)'
;MSKNIRLEVSKATQFVANGAVEALESRVKAAQKALEEGTCAGNDFLGWMHLASSITPEHLADLKATAAVLRENCDTIVVAGIGGSYLGARAVIEALGNSFEWLTNDGKNPVMLFAGNNIGEDYLYELTEYLKGRKFGVINISKSGTTTETALAFRLLRKQCEEQRGIEMARKVIVAVTDAKKGAARVTADKEGYKSFIIPDNVGGRFSVLTPVGLLPIACAGFDIEVLVKGAADMEKLTAPEVPFAENPAEQYAAVRNVLYAEGKKTEILVNFQPKLHYMNEWWKQLYGESEGKEGKGIFPAAVDFTTDLHSMGQWIQEGERTIFETVVSVETPEHKVLFPHDDENLDGLNFLEGKRVDEVNKMAELGTQLAHVDGGVPNMRLVVERLDEYHLGQMIYFFERACGISGLLLEVNPFNQPGVEAYKKNMFALLGKPGYEKETEAIQAKL
;
A
#
# COMPACT_ATOMS: atom_id res chain seq x y z
N MET A 1 -18.74 -18.34 7.55
CA MET A 1 -17.34 -17.93 7.68
C MET A 1 -16.95 -17.25 6.38
N SER A 2 -16.25 -16.14 6.43
CA SER A 2 -15.69 -15.48 5.24
C SER A 2 -14.69 -16.40 4.55
N LYS A 3 -14.68 -16.42 3.21
CA LYS A 3 -13.70 -17.22 2.46
C LYS A 3 -12.36 -16.49 2.44
N ASN A 4 -11.28 -17.23 2.61
CA ASN A 4 -9.94 -16.64 2.45
C ASN A 4 -9.70 -16.22 0.99
N ILE A 5 -8.77 -15.27 0.79
CA ILE A 5 -8.30 -14.93 -0.56
C ILE A 5 -7.68 -16.17 -1.21
N ARG A 6 -7.81 -16.29 -2.52
CA ARG A 6 -7.31 -17.42 -3.31
C ARG A 6 -6.46 -16.93 -4.46
N LEU A 7 -5.37 -17.64 -4.74
CA LEU A 7 -4.50 -17.38 -5.88
C LEU A 7 -4.78 -18.43 -6.98
N GLU A 8 -5.06 -17.96 -8.19
CA GLU A 8 -5.22 -18.79 -9.38
C GLU A 8 -4.06 -18.50 -10.34
N VAL A 9 -3.25 -19.52 -10.64
CA VAL A 9 -2.01 -19.37 -11.42
C VAL A 9 -2.03 -20.06 -12.78
N SER A 10 -3.07 -20.86 -13.08
CA SER A 10 -3.12 -21.73 -14.25
C SER A 10 -2.95 -20.99 -15.58
N LYS A 11 -3.47 -19.75 -15.68
CA LYS A 11 -3.33 -18.91 -16.88
C LYS A 11 -1.95 -18.23 -17.00
N ALA A 12 -1.13 -18.32 -15.97
CA ALA A 12 0.28 -17.90 -16.03
C ALA A 12 1.20 -19.10 -16.26
N THR A 13 0.96 -20.23 -15.59
CA THR A 13 1.81 -21.43 -15.68
C THR A 13 1.77 -22.12 -17.03
N GLN A 14 0.73 -21.93 -17.84
CA GLN A 14 0.68 -22.45 -19.21
C GLN A 14 1.73 -21.82 -20.15
N PHE A 15 2.36 -20.71 -19.76
CA PHE A 15 3.41 -20.03 -20.53
C PHE A 15 4.83 -20.44 -20.18
N VAL A 16 4.98 -21.37 -19.25
CA VAL A 16 6.28 -21.88 -18.79
C VAL A 16 6.34 -23.39 -18.95
N ALA A 17 7.54 -23.96 -18.90
CA ALA A 17 7.69 -25.40 -19.01
C ALA A 17 6.97 -26.14 -17.88
N ASN A 18 6.39 -27.32 -18.17
CA ASN A 18 5.77 -28.14 -17.15
C ASN A 18 6.77 -28.46 -16.03
N GLY A 19 6.34 -28.27 -14.78
CA GLY A 19 7.18 -28.51 -13.60
C GLY A 19 8.18 -27.37 -13.29
N ALA A 20 8.19 -26.27 -14.06
CA ALA A 20 9.14 -25.16 -13.82
C ALA A 20 8.86 -24.46 -12.49
N VAL A 21 7.60 -24.34 -12.08
CA VAL A 21 7.21 -23.75 -10.79
C VAL A 21 7.58 -24.69 -9.65
N GLU A 22 7.26 -25.96 -9.77
CA GLU A 22 7.57 -27.01 -8.79
C GLU A 22 9.10 -27.19 -8.63
N ALA A 23 9.88 -27.00 -9.69
CA ALA A 23 11.34 -27.03 -9.63
C ALA A 23 11.93 -25.95 -8.70
N LEU A 24 11.20 -24.87 -8.44
CA LEU A 24 11.62 -23.83 -7.48
C LEU A 24 11.25 -24.17 -6.02
N GLU A 25 10.45 -25.20 -5.75
CA GLU A 25 9.97 -25.49 -4.39
C GLU A 25 11.09 -25.52 -3.35
N SER A 26 12.19 -26.20 -3.62
CA SER A 26 13.31 -26.29 -2.67
C SER A 26 13.94 -24.93 -2.38
N ARG A 27 14.05 -24.04 -3.38
CA ARG A 27 14.57 -22.68 -3.21
C ARG A 27 13.58 -21.79 -2.47
N VAL A 28 12.29 -21.92 -2.76
CA VAL A 28 11.21 -21.20 -2.07
C VAL A 28 11.18 -21.58 -0.59
N LYS A 29 11.21 -22.90 -0.28
CA LYS A 29 11.26 -23.38 1.10
C LYS A 29 12.53 -22.93 1.82
N ALA A 30 13.67 -22.88 1.14
CA ALA A 30 14.90 -22.34 1.72
C ALA A 30 14.81 -20.82 2.01
N ALA A 31 14.20 -20.04 1.11
CA ALA A 31 13.95 -18.61 1.31
C ALA A 31 12.97 -18.39 2.49
N GLN A 32 11.89 -19.16 2.54
CA GLN A 32 10.92 -19.13 3.63
C GLN A 32 11.57 -19.43 4.98
N LYS A 33 12.39 -20.50 5.02
CA LYS A 33 13.15 -20.89 6.22
C LYS A 33 14.12 -19.79 6.65
N ALA A 34 14.83 -19.18 5.71
CA ALA A 34 15.77 -18.09 6.00
C ALA A 34 15.07 -16.85 6.58
N LEU A 35 13.85 -16.55 6.15
CA LEU A 35 13.00 -15.52 6.75
C LEU A 35 12.64 -15.87 8.20
N GLU A 36 12.14 -17.08 8.45
CA GLU A 36 11.73 -17.52 9.80
C GLU A 36 12.90 -17.59 10.79
N GLU A 37 14.05 -18.08 10.35
CA GLU A 37 15.24 -18.19 11.19
C GLU A 37 16.03 -16.89 11.31
N GLY A 38 15.64 -15.85 10.57
CA GLY A 38 16.36 -14.58 10.56
C GLY A 38 17.78 -14.69 10.01
N THR A 39 18.01 -15.59 9.05
CA THR A 39 19.35 -15.84 8.46
C THR A 39 19.51 -15.20 7.08
N CYS A 40 18.47 -14.55 6.56
CA CYS A 40 18.47 -13.90 5.26
C CYS A 40 19.18 -12.53 5.27
N ALA A 41 19.50 -12.02 4.08
CA ALA A 41 19.97 -10.64 3.93
C ALA A 41 18.88 -9.66 4.41
N GLY A 42 19.27 -8.68 5.26
CA GLY A 42 18.36 -7.69 5.82
C GLY A 42 17.51 -8.19 7.00
N ASN A 43 17.95 -9.24 7.67
CA ASN A 43 17.28 -9.84 8.82
C ASN A 43 17.02 -8.88 10.00
N ASP A 44 17.68 -7.72 10.05
CA ASP A 44 17.37 -6.65 11.01
C ASP A 44 15.96 -6.05 10.83
N PHE A 45 15.27 -6.34 9.71
CA PHE A 45 13.98 -5.77 9.33
C PHE A 45 12.86 -6.81 9.19
N LEU A 46 12.87 -7.87 9.98
CA LEU A 46 11.86 -8.94 9.94
C LEU A 46 10.72 -8.79 10.97
N GLY A 47 10.65 -7.65 11.67
CA GLY A 47 9.64 -7.43 12.70
C GLY A 47 8.20 -7.44 12.22
N TRP A 48 7.96 -7.37 10.91
CA TRP A 48 6.64 -7.45 10.29
C TRP A 48 6.09 -8.88 10.23
N MET A 49 6.96 -9.89 10.22
CA MET A 49 6.59 -11.29 9.92
C MET A 49 5.55 -11.89 10.86
N HIS A 50 5.69 -11.63 12.16
CA HIS A 50 4.76 -12.12 13.18
C HIS A 50 4.01 -10.97 13.87
N LEU A 51 4.01 -9.80 13.23
CA LEU A 51 3.39 -8.62 13.82
C LEU A 51 1.88 -8.82 14.00
N ALA A 52 1.18 -9.35 12.99
CA ALA A 52 -0.25 -9.53 13.03
C ALA A 52 -0.72 -10.46 14.17
N SER A 53 0.03 -11.54 14.43
CA SER A 53 -0.27 -12.50 15.50
C SER A 53 0.22 -12.04 16.87
N SER A 54 1.11 -11.04 16.96
CA SER A 54 1.74 -10.57 18.21
C SER A 54 1.21 -9.24 18.73
N ILE A 55 0.38 -8.51 17.97
CA ILE A 55 -0.24 -7.28 18.44
C ILE A 55 -1.14 -7.58 19.62
N THR A 56 -0.89 -6.89 20.75
CA THR A 56 -1.70 -7.11 21.95
C THR A 56 -3.03 -6.35 21.90
N PRO A 57 -4.09 -6.87 22.57
CA PRO A 57 -5.36 -6.16 22.70
C PRO A 57 -5.21 -4.77 23.33
N GLU A 58 -4.29 -4.61 24.27
CA GLU A 58 -4.02 -3.33 24.95
C GLU A 58 -3.47 -2.29 23.96
N HIS A 59 -2.58 -2.72 23.05
CA HIS A 59 -2.04 -1.84 22.02
C HIS A 59 -3.13 -1.39 21.04
N LEU A 60 -3.98 -2.30 20.59
CA LEU A 60 -5.14 -1.96 19.75
C LEU A 60 -6.10 -1.03 20.48
N ALA A 61 -6.36 -1.28 21.77
CA ALA A 61 -7.21 -0.41 22.59
C ALA A 61 -6.65 1.01 22.72
N ASP A 62 -5.32 1.18 22.90
CA ASP A 62 -4.68 2.51 22.99
C ASP A 62 -4.79 3.26 21.64
N LEU A 63 -4.60 2.57 20.50
CA LEU A 63 -4.81 3.13 19.17
C LEU A 63 -6.26 3.58 18.97
N LYS A 64 -7.24 2.74 19.32
CA LYS A 64 -8.68 3.04 19.23
C LYS A 64 -9.07 4.20 20.13
N ALA A 65 -8.55 4.25 21.36
CA ALA A 65 -8.80 5.36 22.28
C ALA A 65 -8.24 6.68 21.74
N THR A 66 -7.04 6.67 21.18
CA THR A 66 -6.43 7.85 20.55
C THR A 66 -7.23 8.29 19.33
N ALA A 67 -7.65 7.36 18.49
CA ALA A 67 -8.49 7.63 17.32
C ALA A 67 -9.85 8.23 17.75
N ALA A 68 -10.45 7.76 18.83
CA ALA A 68 -11.69 8.31 19.38
C ALA A 68 -11.52 9.77 19.81
N VAL A 69 -10.42 10.12 20.48
CA VAL A 69 -10.10 11.52 20.86
C VAL A 69 -9.98 12.41 19.61
N LEU A 70 -9.31 11.92 18.54
CA LEU A 70 -9.19 12.68 17.31
C LEU A 70 -10.54 12.85 16.61
N ARG A 71 -11.34 11.80 16.49
CA ARG A 71 -12.68 11.82 15.88
C ARG A 71 -13.64 12.75 16.62
N GLU A 72 -13.60 12.77 17.95
CA GLU A 72 -14.44 13.66 18.78
C GLU A 72 -14.09 15.15 18.57
N ASN A 73 -12.82 15.46 18.34
CA ASN A 73 -12.33 16.84 18.34
C ASN A 73 -12.03 17.39 16.93
N CYS A 74 -12.12 16.58 15.88
CA CYS A 74 -11.74 16.97 14.52
C CYS A 74 -12.82 16.59 13.51
N ASP A 75 -13.11 17.49 12.57
CA ASP A 75 -13.88 17.19 11.35
C ASP A 75 -12.99 16.76 10.19
N THR A 76 -11.69 17.01 10.33
CA THR A 76 -10.66 16.69 9.34
C THR A 76 -9.40 16.23 10.05
N ILE A 77 -8.76 15.18 9.56
CA ILE A 77 -7.44 14.72 10.04
C ILE A 77 -6.48 14.67 8.86
N VAL A 78 -5.33 15.31 9.01
CA VAL A 78 -4.27 15.29 8.00
C VAL A 78 -3.17 14.34 8.45
N VAL A 79 -2.93 13.31 7.67
CA VAL A 79 -1.80 12.39 7.85
C VAL A 79 -0.60 12.97 7.12
N ALA A 80 0.41 13.40 7.87
CA ALA A 80 1.66 13.92 7.32
C ALA A 80 2.69 12.78 7.25
N GLY A 81 2.97 12.27 6.05
CA GLY A 81 3.87 11.14 5.80
C GLY A 81 4.16 10.94 4.32
N ILE A 82 5.22 10.18 4.01
CA ILE A 82 5.60 9.83 2.63
C ILE A 82 5.93 8.35 2.52
N GLY A 83 5.75 7.76 1.34
CA GLY A 83 6.02 6.35 1.08
C GLY A 83 5.24 5.44 2.03
N GLY A 84 5.92 4.52 2.72
CA GLY A 84 5.30 3.61 3.68
C GLY A 84 4.60 4.30 4.85
N SER A 85 4.91 5.57 5.12
CA SER A 85 4.25 6.34 6.18
C SER A 85 2.85 6.86 5.80
N TYR A 86 2.38 6.63 4.56
CA TYR A 86 1.01 7.01 4.18
C TYR A 86 0.34 6.02 3.24
N LEU A 87 1.08 5.36 2.32
CA LEU A 87 0.49 4.55 1.25
C LEU A 87 -0.37 3.41 1.78
N GLY A 88 0.11 2.66 2.77
CA GLY A 88 -0.64 1.53 3.31
C GLY A 88 -1.92 1.94 4.03
N ALA A 89 -1.86 3.01 4.84
CA ALA A 89 -3.05 3.57 5.48
C ALA A 89 -4.06 4.06 4.44
N ARG A 90 -3.59 4.80 3.43
CA ARG A 90 -4.43 5.33 2.36
C ARG A 90 -5.07 4.21 1.54
N ALA A 91 -4.33 3.16 1.23
CA ALA A 91 -4.83 1.99 0.53
C ALA A 91 -6.06 1.38 1.21
N VAL A 92 -5.99 1.18 2.52
CA VAL A 92 -7.11 0.63 3.31
C VAL A 92 -8.26 1.62 3.40
N ILE A 93 -7.97 2.89 3.72
CA ILE A 93 -8.99 3.94 3.89
C ILE A 93 -9.78 4.14 2.60
N GLU A 94 -9.12 4.25 1.44
CA GLU A 94 -9.82 4.45 0.17
C GLU A 94 -10.52 3.18 -0.34
N ALA A 95 -9.98 1.99 -0.05
CA ALA A 95 -10.64 0.74 -0.40
C ALA A 95 -11.97 0.53 0.35
N LEU A 96 -12.07 0.99 1.59
CA LEU A 96 -13.25 0.83 2.45
C LEU A 96 -14.17 2.05 2.43
N GLY A 97 -13.62 3.25 2.26
CA GLY A 97 -14.35 4.51 2.32
C GLY A 97 -15.35 4.69 1.17
N ASN A 98 -16.30 5.59 1.37
CA ASN A 98 -17.14 6.07 0.28
C ASN A 98 -16.31 6.93 -0.69
N SER A 99 -16.39 6.66 -2.00
CA SER A 99 -15.60 7.40 -3.00
C SER A 99 -15.90 8.91 -3.04
N PHE A 100 -17.00 9.36 -2.44
CA PHE A 100 -17.43 10.75 -2.35
C PHE A 100 -17.49 11.26 -0.90
N GLU A 101 -16.83 10.57 0.05
CA GLU A 101 -16.91 10.88 1.48
C GLU A 101 -16.54 12.32 1.80
N TRP A 102 -15.53 12.87 1.13
CA TRP A 102 -15.09 14.25 1.29
C TRP A 102 -16.15 15.31 0.86
N LEU A 103 -17.15 14.89 0.05
CA LEU A 103 -18.31 15.73 -0.33
C LEU A 103 -19.56 15.43 0.54
N THR A 104 -19.73 14.15 0.92
CA THR A 104 -20.96 13.66 1.54
C THR A 104 -20.82 13.36 3.03
N ASN A 105 -19.69 13.77 3.63
CA ASN A 105 -19.38 13.49 5.04
C ASN A 105 -20.55 13.88 5.94
N ASP A 106 -21.13 12.86 6.59
CA ASP A 106 -22.24 13.00 7.52
C ASP A 106 -21.81 13.44 8.94
N GLY A 107 -20.53 13.73 9.13
CA GLY A 107 -19.93 14.16 10.39
C GLY A 107 -19.67 13.04 11.40
N LYS A 108 -19.91 11.76 11.04
CA LYS A 108 -19.62 10.63 11.93
C LYS A 108 -18.12 10.37 12.08
N ASN A 109 -17.39 10.49 10.96
CA ASN A 109 -15.95 10.32 10.91
C ASN A 109 -15.29 11.58 10.32
N PRO A 110 -14.07 11.92 10.71
CA PRO A 110 -13.34 13.02 10.08
C PRO A 110 -12.96 12.69 8.63
N VAL A 111 -12.92 13.71 7.78
CA VAL A 111 -12.32 13.59 6.45
C VAL A 111 -10.82 13.33 6.61
N MET A 112 -10.35 12.26 6.01
CA MET A 112 -8.92 11.91 6.02
C MET A 112 -8.21 12.53 4.83
N LEU A 113 -7.22 13.38 5.09
CA LEU A 113 -6.37 14.00 4.07
C LEU A 113 -4.91 13.59 4.27
N PHE A 114 -4.12 13.70 3.20
CA PHE A 114 -2.71 13.31 3.23
C PHE A 114 -1.84 14.46 2.77
N ALA A 115 -0.73 14.69 3.48
CA ALA A 115 0.25 15.72 3.16
C ALA A 115 1.68 15.22 3.40
N GLY A 116 2.67 15.96 2.88
CA GLY A 116 4.07 15.53 3.02
C GLY A 116 4.43 14.30 2.20
N ASN A 117 3.56 13.89 1.30
CA ASN A 117 3.80 12.87 0.27
C ASN A 117 4.27 13.50 -1.06
N ASN A 118 4.34 14.80 -1.11
CA ASN A 118 4.88 15.61 -2.19
C ASN A 118 5.32 16.98 -1.63
N ILE A 119 5.95 17.80 -2.47
CA ILE A 119 6.36 19.19 -2.17
C ILE A 119 5.77 20.17 -3.19
N GLY A 120 4.60 19.83 -3.75
CA GLY A 120 3.86 20.72 -4.64
C GLY A 120 3.32 21.92 -3.87
N GLU A 121 3.73 23.15 -4.28
CA GLU A 121 3.37 24.39 -3.57
C GLU A 121 1.86 24.65 -3.65
N ASP A 122 1.25 24.48 -4.82
CA ASP A 122 -0.20 24.66 -5.00
C ASP A 122 -1.01 23.70 -4.12
N TYR A 123 -0.63 22.43 -4.07
CA TYR A 123 -1.29 21.45 -3.21
C TYR A 123 -1.25 21.86 -1.74
N LEU A 124 -0.09 22.28 -1.25
CA LEU A 124 0.07 22.71 0.14
C LEU A 124 -0.70 23.99 0.43
N TYR A 125 -0.70 24.94 -0.51
CA TYR A 125 -1.48 26.17 -0.41
C TYR A 125 -2.97 25.86 -0.32
N GLU A 126 -3.51 25.11 -1.27
CA GLU A 126 -4.92 24.73 -1.32
C GLU A 126 -5.35 23.95 -0.06
N LEU A 127 -4.50 23.02 0.42
CA LEU A 127 -4.76 22.30 1.66
C LEU A 127 -4.83 23.25 2.86
N THR A 128 -3.88 24.18 2.99
CA THR A 128 -3.88 25.13 4.12
C THR A 128 -5.07 26.10 4.04
N GLU A 129 -5.48 26.53 2.84
CA GLU A 129 -6.72 27.30 2.64
C GLU A 129 -7.97 26.49 3.02
N TYR A 130 -8.05 25.23 2.58
CA TYR A 130 -9.17 24.35 2.94
C TYR A 130 -9.31 24.15 4.44
N LEU A 131 -8.19 24.09 5.17
CA LEU A 131 -8.17 23.89 6.62
C LEU A 131 -8.53 25.14 7.42
N LYS A 132 -8.59 26.33 6.81
CA LYS A 132 -9.00 27.55 7.52
C LYS A 132 -10.41 27.40 8.11
N GLY A 133 -10.53 27.67 9.39
CA GLY A 133 -11.81 27.60 10.13
C GLY A 133 -12.31 26.18 10.43
N ARG A 134 -11.62 25.12 10.00
CA ARG A 134 -11.96 23.73 10.29
C ARG A 134 -11.35 23.25 11.61
N LYS A 135 -12.01 22.27 12.22
CA LYS A 135 -11.47 21.58 13.40
C LYS A 135 -10.58 20.44 12.92
N PHE A 136 -9.36 20.76 12.49
CA PHE A 136 -8.48 19.72 12.03
C PHE A 136 -7.47 19.23 13.07
N GLY A 137 -7.03 17.98 12.92
CA GLY A 137 -5.92 17.36 13.66
C GLY A 137 -4.84 16.87 12.70
N VAL A 138 -3.69 16.50 13.25
CA VAL A 138 -2.54 16.03 12.45
C VAL A 138 -1.98 14.74 13.04
N ILE A 139 -1.77 13.73 12.19
CA ILE A 139 -0.97 12.54 12.52
C ILE A 139 0.36 12.66 11.77
N ASN A 140 1.42 13.02 12.49
CA ASN A 140 2.76 13.14 11.92
C ASN A 140 3.49 11.82 11.98
N ILE A 141 3.71 11.20 10.83
CA ILE A 141 4.33 9.87 10.71
C ILE A 141 5.70 10.00 10.06
N SER A 142 6.74 10.00 10.89
CA SER A 142 8.12 10.07 10.44
C SER A 142 9.07 9.52 11.50
N LYS A 143 9.86 8.49 11.14
CA LYS A 143 10.81 7.88 12.06
C LYS A 143 11.87 8.90 12.51
N SER A 144 12.50 9.60 11.59
CA SER A 144 13.54 10.60 11.88
C SER A 144 12.99 11.99 12.21
N GLY A 145 11.84 12.35 11.63
CA GLY A 145 11.31 13.72 11.65
C GLY A 145 12.09 14.70 10.76
N THR A 146 13.01 14.22 9.92
CA THR A 146 13.87 15.04 9.05
C THR A 146 13.67 14.75 7.56
N THR A 147 12.76 13.85 7.20
CA THR A 147 12.34 13.66 5.81
C THR A 147 11.75 14.96 5.31
N THR A 148 12.34 15.54 4.28
CA THR A 148 12.09 16.93 3.86
C THR A 148 10.61 17.22 3.61
N GLU A 149 9.96 16.35 2.84
CA GLU A 149 8.57 16.48 2.44
C GLU A 149 7.63 16.48 3.65
N THR A 150 7.77 15.48 4.51
CA THR A 150 6.97 15.35 5.73
C THR A 150 7.25 16.45 6.73
N ALA A 151 8.53 16.81 6.94
CA ALA A 151 8.92 17.86 7.89
C ALA A 151 8.40 19.23 7.46
N LEU A 152 8.43 19.53 6.16
CA LEU A 152 7.88 20.78 5.60
C LEU A 152 6.37 20.84 5.83
N ALA A 153 5.64 19.83 5.43
CA ALA A 153 4.18 19.77 5.61
C ALA A 153 3.80 19.85 7.09
N PHE A 154 4.46 19.08 7.95
CA PHE A 154 4.16 19.08 9.39
C PHE A 154 4.44 20.45 10.03
N ARG A 155 5.50 21.15 9.64
CA ARG A 155 5.80 22.49 10.16
C ARG A 155 4.70 23.50 9.84
N LEU A 156 4.17 23.47 8.63
CA LEU A 156 3.06 24.34 8.21
C LEU A 156 1.76 23.98 8.95
N LEU A 157 1.39 22.70 8.94
CA LEU A 157 0.17 22.19 9.57
C LEU A 157 0.16 22.40 11.09
N ARG A 158 1.28 22.13 11.75
CA ARG A 158 1.44 22.38 13.19
C ARG A 158 1.19 23.85 13.52
N LYS A 159 1.89 24.77 12.83
CA LYS A 159 1.74 26.21 13.04
C LYS A 159 0.28 26.63 12.87
N GLN A 160 -0.35 26.23 11.78
CA GLN A 160 -1.75 26.56 11.51
C GLN A 160 -2.69 25.98 12.57
N CYS A 161 -2.47 24.75 13.02
CA CYS A 161 -3.27 24.13 14.07
C CYS A 161 -3.15 24.90 15.41
N GLU A 162 -1.93 25.27 15.80
CA GLU A 162 -1.66 26.07 17.01
C GLU A 162 -2.32 27.45 16.94
N GLU A 163 -2.24 28.13 15.78
CA GLU A 163 -2.84 29.46 15.57
C GLU A 163 -4.39 29.41 15.58
N GLN A 164 -4.98 28.39 14.95
CA GLN A 164 -6.45 28.30 14.84
C GLN A 164 -7.13 27.72 16.08
N ARG A 165 -6.49 26.75 16.74
CA ARG A 165 -7.12 25.97 17.79
C ARG A 165 -6.56 26.24 19.20
N GLY A 166 -5.46 26.99 19.26
CA GLY A 166 -4.69 27.19 20.49
C GLY A 166 -3.80 26.00 20.84
N ILE A 167 -2.74 26.27 21.61
CA ILE A 167 -1.68 25.30 21.93
C ILE A 167 -2.22 24.07 22.66
N GLU A 168 -3.13 24.24 23.62
CA GLU A 168 -3.67 23.11 24.40
C GLU A 168 -4.52 22.15 23.55
N MET A 169 -5.31 22.68 22.62
CA MET A 169 -6.05 21.84 21.70
C MET A 169 -5.11 21.19 20.67
N ALA A 170 -4.12 21.92 20.16
CA ALA A 170 -3.12 21.37 19.25
C ALA A 170 -2.39 20.17 19.90
N ARG A 171 -2.00 20.28 21.19
CA ARG A 171 -1.43 19.15 21.96
C ARG A 171 -2.33 17.94 22.03
N LYS A 172 -3.66 18.13 22.07
CA LYS A 172 -4.64 17.05 22.12
C LYS A 172 -4.85 16.37 20.77
N VAL A 173 -4.76 17.12 19.65
CA VAL A 173 -5.15 16.65 18.31
C VAL A 173 -3.96 16.46 17.36
N ILE A 174 -2.75 16.72 17.81
CA ILE A 174 -1.52 16.33 17.09
C ILE A 174 -0.97 15.05 17.72
N VAL A 175 -0.80 14.02 16.89
CA VAL A 175 -0.24 12.73 17.31
C VAL A 175 1.01 12.46 16.50
N ALA A 176 2.08 11.99 17.15
CA ALA A 176 3.31 11.61 16.49
C ALA A 176 3.43 10.07 16.42
N VAL A 177 3.71 9.54 15.23
CA VAL A 177 4.13 8.15 15.05
C VAL A 177 5.59 8.20 14.61
N THR A 178 6.52 7.82 15.50
CA THR A 178 7.94 8.14 15.34
C THR A 178 8.85 7.14 16.05
N ASP A 179 10.17 7.39 16.01
CA ASP A 179 11.18 6.60 16.75
C ASP A 179 10.92 6.64 18.27
N ALA A 180 11.34 5.59 18.96
CA ALA A 180 11.16 5.46 20.41
C ALA A 180 12.01 6.44 21.23
N LYS A 181 13.19 6.84 20.73
CA LYS A 181 14.24 7.49 21.54
C LYS A 181 14.87 8.71 20.87
N LYS A 182 14.91 8.78 19.55
CA LYS A 182 15.72 9.74 18.80
C LYS A 182 14.96 10.36 17.63
N GLY A 183 15.56 11.39 17.04
CA GLY A 183 15.02 12.08 15.87
C GLY A 183 14.19 13.31 16.22
N ALA A 184 14.08 14.23 15.24
CA ALA A 184 13.42 15.50 15.44
C ALA A 184 11.93 15.36 15.80
N ALA A 185 11.23 14.35 15.22
CA ALA A 185 9.83 14.10 15.53
C ALA A 185 9.64 13.64 16.99
N ARG A 186 10.54 12.77 17.51
CA ARG A 186 10.53 12.33 18.90
C ARG A 186 10.76 13.50 19.85
N VAL A 187 11.82 14.28 19.60
CA VAL A 187 12.14 15.46 20.42
C VAL A 187 10.98 16.47 20.43
N THR A 188 10.36 16.68 19.29
CA THR A 188 9.19 17.58 19.19
C THR A 188 8.00 17.03 19.99
N ALA A 189 7.69 15.74 19.84
CA ALA A 189 6.59 15.13 20.57
C ALA A 189 6.76 15.21 22.09
N ASP A 190 7.96 14.94 22.58
CA ASP A 190 8.27 15.00 24.02
C ASP A 190 8.20 16.43 24.54
N LYS A 191 8.77 17.40 23.81
CA LYS A 191 8.78 18.81 24.20
C LYS A 191 7.35 19.39 24.26
N GLU A 192 6.54 19.10 23.27
CA GLU A 192 5.18 19.65 23.17
C GLU A 192 4.13 18.82 23.92
N GLY A 193 4.48 17.62 24.36
CA GLY A 193 3.56 16.71 25.08
C GLY A 193 2.52 16.05 24.15
N TYR A 194 2.87 15.81 22.89
CA TYR A 194 1.98 15.11 21.96
C TYR A 194 1.86 13.63 22.33
N LYS A 195 0.64 13.07 22.24
CA LYS A 195 0.47 11.62 22.24
C LYS A 195 1.34 11.03 21.13
N SER A 196 2.03 9.93 21.44
CA SER A 196 2.91 9.32 20.44
C SER A 196 2.84 7.81 20.44
N PHE A 197 3.10 7.23 19.28
CA PHE A 197 3.30 5.79 19.07
C PHE A 197 4.66 5.53 18.43
N ILE A 198 5.16 4.32 18.65
CA ILE A 198 6.49 3.93 18.22
C ILE A 198 6.42 3.24 16.85
N ILE A 199 7.30 3.65 15.94
CA ILE A 199 7.61 2.88 14.73
C ILE A 199 8.69 1.86 15.14
N PRO A 200 8.42 0.55 15.07
CA PRO A 200 9.41 -0.47 15.45
C PRO A 200 10.69 -0.33 14.62
N ASP A 201 11.84 -0.49 15.26
CA ASP A 201 13.14 -0.34 14.59
C ASP A 201 13.39 -1.40 13.52
N ASN A 202 12.84 -2.59 13.74
CA ASN A 202 12.97 -3.77 12.91
C ASN A 202 11.85 -3.92 11.86
N VAL A 203 11.07 -2.87 11.57
CA VAL A 203 10.06 -2.85 10.51
C VAL A 203 10.40 -1.77 9.51
N GLY A 204 10.57 -2.15 8.25
CA GLY A 204 10.76 -1.22 7.14
C GLY A 204 9.47 -0.47 6.78
N GLY A 205 9.60 0.75 6.23
CA GLY A 205 8.44 1.61 5.94
C GLY A 205 7.35 0.94 5.09
N ARG A 206 7.72 0.25 4.02
CA ARG A 206 6.77 -0.43 3.11
C ARG A 206 6.13 -1.69 3.70
N PHE A 207 6.64 -2.20 4.85
CA PHE A 207 6.08 -3.33 5.62
C PHE A 207 5.37 -2.86 6.90
N SER A 208 5.03 -1.58 7.03
CA SER A 208 4.60 -1.01 8.31
C SER A 208 3.10 -0.80 8.45
N VAL A 209 2.27 -1.27 7.52
CA VAL A 209 0.81 -1.04 7.54
C VAL A 209 0.17 -1.53 8.84
N LEU A 210 0.60 -2.67 9.35
CA LEU A 210 0.08 -3.27 10.59
C LEU A 210 0.75 -2.73 11.87
N THR A 211 1.61 -1.70 11.76
CA THR A 211 2.10 -0.93 12.90
C THR A 211 1.19 0.28 13.17
N PRO A 212 1.44 1.09 14.19
CA PRO A 212 0.73 2.36 14.39
C PRO A 212 0.76 3.30 13.16
N VAL A 213 1.73 3.12 12.26
CA VAL A 213 1.85 3.85 10.99
C VAL A 213 0.58 3.73 10.14
N GLY A 214 0.05 2.52 9.99
CA GLY A 214 -1.20 2.28 9.25
C GLY A 214 -2.42 2.23 10.16
N LEU A 215 -2.32 1.53 11.29
CA LEU A 215 -3.49 1.25 12.14
C LEU A 215 -4.12 2.50 12.75
N LEU A 216 -3.32 3.51 13.15
CA LEU A 216 -3.89 4.73 13.73
C LEU A 216 -4.72 5.55 12.73
N PRO A 217 -4.22 5.89 11.53
CA PRO A 217 -5.04 6.57 10.53
C PRO A 217 -6.29 5.78 10.12
N ILE A 218 -6.17 4.46 9.97
CA ILE A 218 -7.30 3.58 9.63
C ILE A 218 -8.38 3.61 10.73
N ALA A 219 -7.99 3.54 12.00
CA ALA A 219 -8.91 3.67 13.13
C ALA A 219 -9.55 5.08 13.19
N CYS A 220 -8.80 6.13 12.84
CA CYS A 220 -9.33 7.50 12.77
C CYS A 220 -10.38 7.65 11.66
N ALA A 221 -10.22 6.96 10.54
CA ALA A 221 -11.20 6.89 9.46
C ALA A 221 -12.48 6.11 9.86
N GLY A 222 -12.46 5.41 11.00
CA GLY A 222 -13.63 4.70 11.54
C GLY A 222 -13.69 3.22 11.21
N PHE A 223 -12.66 2.65 10.61
CA PHE A 223 -12.59 1.23 10.25
C PHE A 223 -12.08 0.36 11.41
N ASP A 224 -12.46 -0.91 11.39
CA ASP A 224 -12.13 -1.86 12.44
C ASP A 224 -10.73 -2.47 12.25
N ILE A 225 -9.76 -1.92 13.00
CA ILE A 225 -8.37 -2.40 12.97
C ILE A 225 -8.19 -3.79 13.60
N GLU A 226 -9.11 -4.25 14.48
CA GLU A 226 -9.03 -5.61 15.05
C GLU A 226 -9.38 -6.64 13.98
N VAL A 227 -10.40 -6.36 13.16
CA VAL A 227 -10.78 -7.20 12.02
C VAL A 227 -9.69 -7.22 10.95
N LEU A 228 -9.07 -6.07 10.67
CA LEU A 228 -7.93 -5.97 9.74
C LEU A 228 -6.75 -6.84 10.21
N VAL A 229 -6.33 -6.68 11.46
CA VAL A 229 -5.24 -7.47 12.07
C VAL A 229 -5.57 -8.94 12.09
N LYS A 230 -6.83 -9.31 12.39
CA LYS A 230 -7.28 -10.71 12.34
C LYS A 230 -7.13 -11.30 10.94
N GLY A 231 -7.52 -10.58 9.90
CA GLY A 231 -7.34 -11.01 8.50
C GLY A 231 -5.87 -11.30 8.19
N ALA A 232 -4.98 -10.39 8.58
CA ALA A 232 -3.54 -10.55 8.40
C ALA A 232 -2.98 -11.75 9.19
N ALA A 233 -3.40 -11.93 10.46
CA ALA A 233 -2.98 -13.06 11.29
C ALA A 233 -3.49 -14.43 10.76
N ASP A 234 -4.65 -14.47 10.15
CA ASP A 234 -5.15 -15.69 9.51
C ASP A 234 -4.37 -15.98 8.21
N MET A 235 -3.96 -14.96 7.45
CA MET A 235 -3.08 -15.12 6.28
C MET A 235 -1.65 -15.52 6.68
N GLU A 236 -1.13 -15.03 7.80
CA GLU A 236 0.14 -15.49 8.38
C GLU A 236 0.16 -17.02 8.54
N LYS A 237 -0.94 -17.60 9.07
CA LYS A 237 -1.07 -19.06 9.21
C LYS A 237 -1.15 -19.78 7.87
N LEU A 238 -1.88 -19.21 6.89
CA LEU A 238 -2.05 -19.81 5.56
C LEU A 238 -0.76 -19.77 4.72
N THR A 239 0.17 -18.93 5.09
CA THR A 239 1.47 -18.77 4.42
C THR A 239 2.65 -19.22 5.28
N ALA A 240 2.37 -19.93 6.37
CA ALA A 240 3.40 -20.46 7.27
C ALA A 240 4.27 -21.55 6.58
N PRO A 241 5.51 -21.76 7.05
CA PRO A 241 6.46 -22.73 6.44
C PRO A 241 5.94 -24.16 6.34
N GLU A 242 5.07 -24.55 7.29
CA GLU A 242 4.49 -25.91 7.39
C GLU A 242 3.42 -26.16 6.34
N VAL A 243 2.87 -25.10 5.74
CA VAL A 243 1.87 -25.25 4.67
C VAL A 243 2.56 -25.84 3.44
N PRO A 244 1.99 -26.91 2.83
CA PRO A 244 2.56 -27.50 1.62
C PRO A 244 2.72 -26.43 0.51
N PHE A 245 3.80 -26.53 -0.26
CA PHE A 245 4.11 -25.58 -1.33
C PHE A 245 2.91 -25.33 -2.26
N ALA A 246 2.23 -26.39 -2.69
CA ALA A 246 1.08 -26.30 -3.59
C ALA A 246 -0.16 -25.61 -2.97
N GLU A 247 -0.22 -25.49 -1.64
CA GLU A 247 -1.33 -24.89 -0.90
C GLU A 247 -0.98 -23.50 -0.35
N ASN A 248 0.30 -23.12 -0.35
CA ASN A 248 0.78 -21.84 0.18
C ASN A 248 0.72 -20.75 -0.90
N PRO A 249 -0.24 -19.82 -0.82
CA PRO A 249 -0.43 -18.85 -1.90
C PRO A 249 0.74 -17.87 -2.06
N ALA A 250 1.44 -17.51 -0.98
CA ALA A 250 2.58 -16.59 -1.05
C ALA A 250 3.80 -17.27 -1.71
N GLU A 251 4.02 -18.54 -1.42
CA GLU A 251 5.07 -19.34 -2.05
C GLU A 251 4.78 -19.55 -3.54
N GLN A 252 3.54 -19.89 -3.90
CA GLN A 252 3.11 -20.05 -5.28
C GLN A 252 3.27 -18.75 -6.08
N TYR A 253 2.81 -17.63 -5.53
CA TYR A 253 2.94 -16.34 -6.19
C TYR A 253 4.41 -15.95 -6.42
N ALA A 254 5.26 -16.08 -5.41
CA ALA A 254 6.69 -15.79 -5.52
C ALA A 254 7.38 -16.71 -6.56
N ALA A 255 7.04 -18.00 -6.58
CA ALA A 255 7.61 -18.95 -7.52
C ALA A 255 7.21 -18.63 -8.97
N VAL A 256 5.90 -18.43 -9.24
CA VAL A 256 5.42 -18.11 -10.60
C VAL A 256 6.05 -16.83 -11.13
N ARG A 257 6.13 -15.77 -10.31
CA ARG A 257 6.78 -14.51 -10.67
C ARG A 257 8.25 -14.72 -11.09
N ASN A 258 8.99 -15.49 -10.30
CA ASN A 258 10.40 -15.72 -10.56
C ASN A 258 10.65 -16.63 -11.77
N VAL A 259 9.79 -17.61 -12.04
CA VAL A 259 9.84 -18.41 -13.28
C VAL A 259 9.55 -17.51 -14.48
N LEU A 260 8.50 -16.70 -14.45
CA LEU A 260 8.18 -15.77 -15.52
C LEU A 260 9.31 -14.75 -15.75
N TYR A 261 9.95 -14.27 -14.69
CA TYR A 261 11.12 -13.37 -14.80
C TYR A 261 12.29 -14.05 -15.51
N ALA A 262 12.56 -15.31 -15.22
CA ALA A 262 13.59 -16.10 -15.89
C ALA A 262 13.28 -16.29 -17.38
N GLU A 263 12.01 -16.42 -17.76
CA GLU A 263 11.50 -16.49 -19.14
C GLU A 263 11.43 -15.12 -19.84
N GLY A 264 11.99 -14.07 -19.24
CA GLY A 264 12.07 -12.74 -19.84
C GLY A 264 10.89 -11.81 -19.59
N LYS A 265 9.93 -12.19 -18.75
CA LYS A 265 8.85 -11.30 -18.31
C LYS A 265 9.38 -10.36 -17.22
N LYS A 266 9.70 -9.14 -17.60
CA LYS A 266 10.42 -8.18 -16.74
C LYS A 266 9.51 -7.19 -16.00
N THR A 267 8.24 -7.13 -16.37
CA THR A 267 7.26 -6.21 -15.77
C THR A 267 6.03 -6.99 -15.32
N GLU A 268 5.65 -6.83 -14.08
CA GLU A 268 4.36 -7.27 -13.57
C GLU A 268 3.41 -6.09 -13.52
N ILE A 269 2.20 -6.29 -14.03
CA ILE A 269 1.12 -5.31 -13.97
C ILE A 269 0.08 -5.80 -12.97
N LEU A 270 -0.07 -5.11 -11.84
CA LEU A 270 -1.18 -5.34 -10.92
C LEU A 270 -2.42 -4.67 -11.48
N VAL A 271 -3.46 -5.46 -11.71
CA VAL A 271 -4.70 -5.03 -12.35
C VAL A 271 -5.84 -5.06 -11.35
N ASN A 272 -6.65 -4.04 -11.32
CA ASN A 272 -7.94 -4.08 -10.63
C ASN A 272 -9.08 -3.60 -11.54
N PHE A 273 -10.31 -4.05 -11.24
CA PHE A 273 -11.56 -3.60 -11.86
C PHE A 273 -12.45 -2.86 -10.84
N GLN A 274 -11.86 -2.46 -9.70
CA GLN A 274 -12.51 -1.73 -8.63
C GLN A 274 -11.72 -0.45 -8.34
N PRO A 275 -12.20 0.73 -8.73
CA PRO A 275 -11.46 2.00 -8.56
C PRO A 275 -10.99 2.27 -7.12
N LYS A 276 -11.68 1.72 -6.13
CA LYS A 276 -11.31 1.79 -4.71
C LYS A 276 -9.95 1.13 -4.40
N LEU A 277 -9.43 0.26 -5.28
CA LEU A 277 -8.14 -0.42 -5.10
C LEU A 277 -6.95 0.37 -5.69
N HIS A 278 -7.17 1.57 -6.24
CA HIS A 278 -6.09 2.39 -6.80
C HIS A 278 -4.90 2.54 -5.84
N TYR A 279 -5.12 2.92 -4.59
CA TYR A 279 -4.03 3.07 -3.62
C TYR A 279 -3.48 1.74 -3.07
N MET A 280 -4.20 0.64 -3.21
CA MET A 280 -3.63 -0.70 -2.99
C MET A 280 -2.57 -1.01 -4.06
N ASN A 281 -2.83 -0.64 -5.31
CA ASN A 281 -1.85 -0.72 -6.40
C ASN A 281 -0.62 0.16 -6.12
N GLU A 282 -0.82 1.39 -5.62
CA GLU A 282 0.28 2.32 -5.29
C GLU A 282 1.16 1.79 -4.14
N TRP A 283 0.54 1.24 -3.08
CA TRP A 283 1.25 0.59 -1.99
C TRP A 283 2.03 -0.64 -2.48
N TRP A 284 1.41 -1.47 -3.31
CA TRP A 284 2.04 -2.66 -3.88
C TRP A 284 3.26 -2.30 -4.77
N LYS A 285 3.16 -1.23 -5.56
CA LYS A 285 4.31 -0.72 -6.35
C LYS A 285 5.49 -0.34 -5.46
N GLN A 286 5.25 0.32 -4.33
CA GLN A 286 6.32 0.62 -3.38
C GLN A 286 6.88 -0.66 -2.77
N LEU A 287 6.02 -1.57 -2.34
CA LEU A 287 6.43 -2.82 -1.70
C LEU A 287 7.40 -3.58 -2.59
N TYR A 288 7.05 -3.85 -3.84
CA TYR A 288 7.87 -4.63 -4.76
C TYR A 288 9.02 -3.80 -5.38
N GLY A 289 8.79 -2.56 -5.76
CA GLY A 289 9.80 -1.71 -6.37
C GLY A 289 11.01 -1.47 -5.48
N GLU A 290 10.80 -1.14 -4.22
CA GLU A 290 11.89 -0.96 -3.26
C GLU A 290 12.51 -2.29 -2.78
N SER A 291 11.76 -3.39 -2.83
CA SER A 291 12.26 -4.68 -2.35
C SER A 291 13.07 -5.44 -3.41
N GLU A 292 12.68 -5.41 -4.67
CA GLU A 292 13.27 -6.23 -5.72
C GLU A 292 14.21 -5.48 -6.67
N GLY A 293 13.96 -4.20 -6.96
CA GLY A 293 14.72 -3.41 -7.94
C GLY A 293 16.14 -3.07 -7.48
N LYS A 294 17.05 -4.03 -7.45
CA LYS A 294 18.41 -3.90 -6.93
C LYS A 294 19.42 -4.69 -7.77
N GLU A 295 20.66 -4.25 -7.77
CA GLU A 295 21.79 -4.97 -8.39
C GLU A 295 21.55 -5.31 -9.87
N GLY A 296 20.79 -4.48 -10.58
CA GLY A 296 20.43 -4.73 -11.98
C GLY A 296 19.40 -5.85 -12.18
N LYS A 297 18.77 -6.31 -11.11
CA LYS A 297 17.72 -7.34 -11.09
C LYS A 297 16.38 -6.74 -10.67
N GLY A 298 15.32 -7.52 -10.81
CA GLY A 298 14.00 -7.24 -10.31
C GLY A 298 12.93 -7.14 -11.38
N ILE A 299 11.70 -7.48 -10.96
CA ILE A 299 10.49 -7.34 -11.78
C ILE A 299 9.97 -5.92 -11.58
N PHE A 300 9.80 -5.16 -12.66
CA PHE A 300 9.27 -3.80 -12.57
C PHE A 300 7.78 -3.83 -12.21
N PRO A 301 7.37 -3.22 -11.09
CA PRO A 301 5.97 -3.22 -10.68
C PRO A 301 5.22 -2.06 -11.36
N ALA A 302 4.34 -2.39 -12.29
CA ALA A 302 3.37 -1.48 -12.87
C ALA A 302 1.97 -1.76 -12.33
N ALA A 303 1.03 -0.83 -12.52
CA ALA A 303 -0.35 -1.04 -12.14
C ALA A 303 -1.30 -0.31 -13.10
N VAL A 304 -2.52 -0.83 -13.24
CA VAL A 304 -3.59 -0.25 -14.04
C VAL A 304 -4.94 -0.39 -13.34
N ASP A 305 -5.81 0.56 -13.58
CA ASP A 305 -7.20 0.56 -13.12
C ASP A 305 -8.13 0.32 -14.33
N PHE A 306 -8.58 -0.90 -14.51
CA PHE A 306 -9.53 -1.23 -15.57
C PHE A 306 -10.98 -0.93 -15.09
N THR A 307 -11.89 -0.56 -15.97
CA THR A 307 -11.80 -0.53 -17.45
C THR A 307 -11.15 0.73 -18.03
N THR A 308 -10.91 1.78 -17.19
CA THR A 308 -10.41 3.05 -17.73
C THR A 308 -9.09 2.90 -18.50
N ASP A 309 -8.15 2.14 -17.96
CA ASP A 309 -6.85 1.92 -18.60
C ASP A 309 -6.88 0.92 -19.77
N LEU A 310 -7.99 0.25 -20.02
CA LEU A 310 -8.18 -0.45 -21.32
C LEU A 310 -8.22 0.54 -22.49
N HIS A 311 -8.65 1.78 -22.23
CA HIS A 311 -8.68 2.87 -23.20
C HIS A 311 -7.37 3.66 -23.30
N SER A 312 -6.32 3.21 -22.59
CA SER A 312 -4.97 3.79 -22.61
C SER A 312 -3.91 2.70 -22.81
N MET A 313 -3.74 1.83 -21.83
CA MET A 313 -2.72 0.77 -21.80
C MET A 313 -3.17 -0.53 -22.47
N GLY A 314 -4.47 -0.73 -22.69
CA GLY A 314 -5.01 -1.97 -23.25
C GLY A 314 -4.37 -2.36 -24.58
N GLN A 315 -4.16 -1.41 -25.50
CA GLN A 315 -3.49 -1.66 -26.79
C GLN A 315 -2.07 -2.19 -26.59
N TRP A 316 -1.30 -1.58 -25.70
CA TRP A 316 0.09 -2.01 -25.45
C TRP A 316 0.15 -3.39 -24.80
N ILE A 317 -0.72 -3.65 -23.84
CA ILE A 317 -0.80 -4.95 -23.16
C ILE A 317 -1.19 -6.03 -24.19
N GLN A 318 -2.16 -5.77 -25.06
CA GLN A 318 -2.65 -6.74 -26.05
C GLN A 318 -1.63 -7.03 -27.17
N GLU A 319 -0.92 -6.01 -27.69
CA GLU A 319 -0.09 -6.14 -28.91
C GLU A 319 1.34 -5.66 -28.77
N GLY A 320 1.74 -5.11 -27.60
CA GLY A 320 3.13 -4.66 -27.36
C GLY A 320 4.11 -5.81 -27.13
N GLU A 321 5.30 -5.50 -26.62
CA GLU A 321 6.32 -6.50 -26.33
C GLU A 321 5.86 -7.50 -25.26
N ARG A 322 6.20 -8.76 -25.46
CA ARG A 322 5.82 -9.86 -24.54
C ARG A 322 6.72 -9.95 -23.29
N THR A 323 7.13 -8.82 -22.76
CA THR A 323 7.98 -8.72 -21.55
C THR A 323 7.18 -8.55 -20.26
N ILE A 324 5.85 -8.58 -20.34
CA ILE A 324 4.92 -8.37 -19.24
C ILE A 324 4.18 -9.64 -18.83
N PHE A 325 3.63 -9.62 -17.62
CA PHE A 325 2.59 -10.50 -17.13
C PHE A 325 1.66 -9.71 -16.18
N GLU A 326 0.49 -10.23 -15.93
CA GLU A 326 -0.54 -9.58 -15.12
C GLU A 326 -0.88 -10.39 -13.85
N THR A 327 -1.22 -9.65 -12.80
CA THR A 327 -1.90 -10.18 -11.60
C THR A 327 -3.18 -9.38 -11.39
N VAL A 328 -4.33 -10.02 -11.59
CA VAL A 328 -5.64 -9.39 -11.46
C VAL A 328 -6.17 -9.58 -10.04
N VAL A 329 -6.45 -8.48 -9.33
CA VAL A 329 -7.20 -8.52 -8.07
C VAL A 329 -8.69 -8.53 -8.38
N SER A 330 -9.30 -9.70 -8.23
CA SER A 330 -10.70 -9.95 -8.59
C SER A 330 -11.58 -9.96 -7.34
N VAL A 331 -12.50 -9.00 -7.23
CA VAL A 331 -13.43 -8.89 -6.09
C VAL A 331 -14.74 -9.60 -6.45
N GLU A 332 -15.13 -10.66 -5.72
CA GLU A 332 -16.30 -11.48 -6.07
C GLU A 332 -17.63 -10.74 -5.83
N THR A 333 -17.74 -9.96 -4.77
CA THR A 333 -19.00 -9.32 -4.38
C THR A 333 -18.78 -7.88 -3.97
N PRO A 334 -19.32 -6.91 -4.70
CA PRO A 334 -19.32 -5.50 -4.29
C PRO A 334 -20.33 -5.27 -3.17
N GLU A 335 -20.10 -4.23 -2.37
CA GLU A 335 -20.95 -3.84 -1.26
C GLU A 335 -22.36 -3.41 -1.71
N HIS A 336 -22.44 -2.66 -2.81
CA HIS A 336 -23.68 -2.06 -3.29
C HIS A 336 -24.20 -2.75 -4.55
N LYS A 337 -25.50 -2.61 -4.79
CA LYS A 337 -26.17 -3.15 -5.97
C LYS A 337 -26.76 -2.03 -6.80
N VAL A 338 -26.36 -1.98 -8.07
CA VAL A 338 -26.94 -1.09 -9.09
C VAL A 338 -27.44 -1.94 -10.24
N LEU A 339 -28.69 -1.76 -10.63
CA LEU A 339 -29.30 -2.45 -11.78
C LEU A 339 -29.29 -1.54 -13.00
N PHE A 340 -29.09 -2.14 -14.17
CA PHE A 340 -29.13 -1.43 -15.43
C PHE A 340 -30.60 -1.13 -15.80
N PRO A 341 -30.95 0.15 -16.08
CA PRO A 341 -32.32 0.53 -16.38
C PRO A 341 -32.70 0.20 -17.83
N HIS A 342 -34.00 0.18 -18.10
CA HIS A 342 -34.56 0.17 -19.47
C HIS A 342 -34.53 1.59 -20.07
N ASP A 343 -34.31 1.71 -21.37
CA ASP A 343 -34.48 2.94 -22.15
C ASP A 343 -35.38 2.65 -23.34
N ASP A 344 -36.55 3.35 -23.44
CA ASP A 344 -37.55 3.13 -24.47
C ASP A 344 -37.01 3.38 -25.90
N GLU A 345 -36.07 4.30 -26.06
CA GLU A 345 -35.44 4.62 -27.34
C GLU A 345 -34.32 3.69 -27.74
N ASN A 346 -33.61 3.11 -26.72
CA ASN A 346 -32.46 2.21 -26.90
C ASN A 346 -31.42 2.70 -27.91
N LEU A 347 -31.13 4.00 -27.92
CA LEU A 347 -30.21 4.61 -28.90
C LEU A 347 -28.76 4.14 -28.71
N ASP A 348 -28.41 3.77 -27.51
CA ASP A 348 -27.10 3.20 -27.16
C ASP A 348 -27.00 1.68 -27.38
N GLY A 349 -28.13 1.02 -27.70
CA GLY A 349 -28.20 -0.42 -27.95
C GLY A 349 -28.02 -1.28 -26.72
N LEU A 350 -28.13 -0.73 -25.48
CA LEU A 350 -27.79 -1.41 -24.26
C LEU A 350 -28.95 -2.08 -23.50
N ASN A 351 -30.20 -2.08 -24.05
CA ASN A 351 -31.32 -2.75 -23.40
C ASN A 351 -31.12 -4.27 -23.15
N PHE A 352 -30.17 -4.91 -23.83
CA PHE A 352 -29.81 -6.29 -23.54
C PHE A 352 -29.20 -6.49 -22.14
N LEU A 353 -28.79 -5.40 -21.45
CA LEU A 353 -28.32 -5.35 -20.09
C LEU A 353 -29.41 -5.07 -19.06
N GLU A 354 -30.63 -4.74 -19.48
CA GLU A 354 -31.75 -4.41 -18.59
C GLU A 354 -31.90 -5.44 -17.47
N GLY A 355 -32.02 -4.96 -16.24
CA GLY A 355 -32.17 -5.77 -15.03
C GLY A 355 -30.90 -6.49 -14.56
N LYS A 356 -29.82 -6.48 -15.34
CA LYS A 356 -28.53 -7.01 -14.90
C LYS A 356 -27.87 -6.04 -13.91
N ARG A 357 -27.05 -6.58 -13.03
CA ARG A 357 -26.22 -5.76 -12.16
C ARG A 357 -25.06 -5.14 -12.96
N VAL A 358 -24.71 -3.90 -12.66
CA VAL A 358 -23.49 -3.26 -13.21
C VAL A 358 -22.25 -4.11 -12.89
N ASP A 359 -22.20 -4.74 -11.72
CA ASP A 359 -21.13 -5.67 -11.33
C ASP A 359 -21.02 -6.90 -12.27
N GLU A 360 -22.14 -7.42 -12.76
CA GLU A 360 -22.11 -8.53 -13.74
C GLU A 360 -21.44 -8.10 -15.04
N VAL A 361 -21.70 -6.88 -15.48
CA VAL A 361 -21.03 -6.31 -16.66
C VAL A 361 -19.53 -6.13 -16.42
N ASN A 362 -19.17 -5.60 -15.24
CA ASN A 362 -17.78 -5.41 -14.85
C ASN A 362 -17.01 -6.74 -14.77
N LYS A 363 -17.64 -7.81 -14.25
CA LYS A 363 -17.03 -9.16 -14.23
C LYS A 363 -16.87 -9.78 -15.61
N MET A 364 -17.80 -9.52 -16.53
CA MET A 364 -17.65 -9.95 -17.92
C MET A 364 -16.54 -9.17 -18.63
N ALA A 365 -16.35 -7.89 -18.29
CA ALA A 365 -15.21 -7.11 -18.76
C ALA A 365 -13.89 -7.67 -18.22
N GLU A 366 -13.81 -8.00 -16.92
CA GLU A 366 -12.64 -8.65 -16.30
C GLU A 366 -12.30 -9.97 -17.02
N LEU A 367 -13.28 -10.86 -17.14
CA LEU A 367 -13.08 -12.16 -17.76
C LEU A 367 -12.71 -12.05 -19.25
N GLY A 368 -13.42 -11.20 -20.00
CA GLY A 368 -13.15 -10.96 -21.43
C GLY A 368 -11.76 -10.40 -21.67
N THR A 369 -11.32 -9.46 -20.84
CA THR A 369 -9.98 -8.90 -20.89
C THR A 369 -8.92 -9.97 -20.58
N GLN A 370 -9.11 -10.75 -19.51
CA GLN A 370 -8.19 -11.83 -19.17
C GLN A 370 -8.04 -12.85 -20.31
N LEU A 371 -9.15 -13.27 -20.93
CA LEU A 371 -9.11 -14.19 -22.06
C LEU A 371 -8.33 -13.59 -23.25
N ALA A 372 -8.64 -12.34 -23.62
CA ALA A 372 -7.96 -11.67 -24.73
C ALA A 372 -6.44 -11.51 -24.50
N HIS A 373 -6.04 -11.09 -23.30
CA HIS A 373 -4.62 -10.92 -22.95
C HIS A 373 -3.87 -12.26 -22.93
N VAL A 374 -4.49 -13.30 -22.36
CA VAL A 374 -3.92 -14.67 -22.36
C VAL A 374 -3.76 -15.20 -23.78
N ASP A 375 -4.78 -15.08 -24.64
CA ASP A 375 -4.72 -15.47 -26.04
C ASP A 375 -3.66 -14.65 -26.81
N GLY A 376 -3.44 -13.39 -26.41
CA GLY A 376 -2.39 -12.51 -26.91
C GLY A 376 -0.97 -12.82 -26.39
N GLY A 377 -0.81 -13.83 -25.52
CA GLY A 377 0.51 -14.25 -25.02
C GLY A 377 0.97 -13.53 -23.75
N VAL A 378 0.03 -12.96 -22.96
CA VAL A 378 0.30 -12.33 -21.66
C VAL A 378 -0.07 -13.28 -20.53
N PRO A 379 0.90 -13.81 -19.76
CA PRO A 379 0.62 -14.65 -18.60
C PRO A 379 -0.22 -13.89 -17.58
N ASN A 380 -1.20 -14.56 -16.97
CA ASN A 380 -2.14 -13.92 -16.07
C ASN A 380 -2.36 -14.75 -14.80
N MET A 381 -2.12 -14.14 -13.64
CA MET A 381 -2.52 -14.65 -12.33
C MET A 381 -3.77 -13.93 -11.87
N ARG A 382 -4.51 -14.54 -10.95
CA ARG A 382 -5.70 -13.95 -10.38
C ARG A 382 -5.72 -14.11 -8.87
N LEU A 383 -5.77 -13.01 -8.15
CA LEU A 383 -5.97 -12.99 -6.70
C LEU A 383 -7.45 -12.72 -6.43
N VAL A 384 -8.17 -13.75 -6.03
CA VAL A 384 -9.62 -13.69 -5.82
C VAL A 384 -9.93 -13.31 -4.39
N VAL A 385 -10.67 -12.23 -4.21
CA VAL A 385 -11.08 -11.64 -2.94
C VAL A 385 -12.61 -11.68 -2.84
N GLU A 386 -13.17 -12.25 -1.77
CA GLU A 386 -14.62 -12.39 -1.63
C GLU A 386 -15.33 -11.02 -1.68
N ARG A 387 -14.81 -10.04 -0.92
CA ARG A 387 -15.31 -8.67 -0.86
C ARG A 387 -14.23 -7.73 -0.34
N LEU A 388 -14.43 -6.43 -0.51
CA LEU A 388 -13.58 -5.42 0.12
C LEU A 388 -14.14 -5.14 1.53
N ASP A 389 -13.47 -5.67 2.54
CA ASP A 389 -13.67 -5.39 3.95
C ASP A 389 -12.31 -5.42 4.68
N GLU A 390 -12.29 -5.03 5.94
CA GLU A 390 -11.07 -4.98 6.74
C GLU A 390 -10.37 -6.34 6.80
N TYR A 391 -11.13 -7.44 6.89
CA TYR A 391 -10.58 -8.79 6.98
C TYR A 391 -9.78 -9.17 5.72
N HIS A 392 -10.37 -8.98 4.54
CA HIS A 392 -9.71 -9.35 3.29
C HIS A 392 -8.57 -8.40 2.93
N LEU A 393 -8.68 -7.11 3.28
CA LEU A 393 -7.56 -6.18 3.12
C LEU A 393 -6.39 -6.57 4.02
N GLY A 394 -6.65 -6.99 5.25
CA GLY A 394 -5.62 -7.53 6.14
C GLY A 394 -4.94 -8.76 5.55
N GLN A 395 -5.72 -9.70 5.00
CA GLN A 395 -5.17 -10.87 4.30
C GLN A 395 -4.30 -10.46 3.10
N MET A 396 -4.77 -9.52 2.29
CA MET A 396 -4.07 -9.07 1.08
C MET A 396 -2.73 -8.39 1.42
N ILE A 397 -2.71 -7.54 2.46
CA ILE A 397 -1.49 -6.89 2.93
C ILE A 397 -0.45 -7.93 3.33
N TYR A 398 -0.80 -8.86 4.22
CA TYR A 398 0.15 -9.86 4.68
C TYR A 398 0.60 -10.81 3.57
N PHE A 399 -0.32 -11.23 2.70
CA PHE A 399 -0.02 -12.04 1.52
C PHE A 399 1.07 -11.41 0.65
N PHE A 400 0.91 -10.15 0.29
CA PHE A 400 1.89 -9.45 -0.55
C PHE A 400 3.21 -9.21 0.17
N GLU A 401 3.20 -8.87 1.45
CA GLU A 401 4.42 -8.71 2.26
C GLU A 401 5.22 -10.02 2.31
N ARG A 402 4.54 -11.14 2.60
CA ARG A 402 5.18 -12.46 2.68
C ARG A 402 5.74 -12.89 1.33
N ALA A 403 4.95 -12.81 0.29
CA ALA A 403 5.36 -13.16 -1.07
C ALA A 403 6.51 -12.27 -1.56
N CYS A 404 6.52 -10.99 -1.22
CA CYS A 404 7.59 -10.06 -1.57
C CYS A 404 8.92 -10.43 -0.90
N GLY A 405 8.90 -10.79 0.38
CA GLY A 405 10.10 -11.26 1.09
C GLY A 405 10.70 -12.51 0.43
N ILE A 406 9.85 -13.51 0.13
CA ILE A 406 10.27 -14.74 -0.54
C ILE A 406 10.81 -14.43 -1.95
N SER A 407 10.09 -13.65 -2.74
CA SER A 407 10.45 -13.32 -4.13
C SER A 407 11.77 -12.57 -4.23
N GLY A 408 12.02 -11.60 -3.34
CA GLY A 408 13.30 -10.88 -3.30
C GLY A 408 14.48 -11.79 -2.97
N LEU A 409 14.29 -12.76 -2.08
CA LEU A 409 15.33 -13.77 -1.79
C LEU A 409 15.57 -14.73 -2.95
N LEU A 410 14.53 -15.09 -3.72
CA LEU A 410 14.70 -15.88 -4.95
C LEU A 410 15.47 -15.13 -6.02
N LEU A 411 15.35 -13.80 -6.09
CA LEU A 411 16.15 -12.91 -6.93
C LEU A 411 17.59 -12.72 -6.40
N GLU A 412 17.88 -13.24 -5.20
CA GLU A 412 19.17 -13.10 -4.51
C GLU A 412 19.55 -11.63 -4.24
N VAL A 413 18.58 -10.83 -3.83
CA VAL A 413 18.77 -9.44 -3.38
C VAL A 413 18.32 -9.30 -1.92
N ASN A 414 18.76 -8.23 -1.24
CA ASN A 414 18.22 -7.88 0.07
C ASN A 414 16.84 -7.20 -0.07
N PRO A 415 15.72 -7.86 0.31
CA PRO A 415 14.38 -7.30 0.09
C PRO A 415 14.05 -6.13 1.02
N PHE A 416 14.83 -5.86 2.06
CA PHE A 416 14.43 -5.00 3.16
C PHE A 416 15.17 -3.66 3.26
N ASN A 417 16.24 -3.45 2.47
CA ASN A 417 16.93 -2.17 2.34
C ASN A 417 16.47 -1.41 1.07
N GLN A 418 16.92 -0.16 0.90
CA GLN A 418 16.64 0.68 -0.27
C GLN A 418 17.80 1.65 -0.57
N PRO A 419 19.01 1.15 -0.93
CA PRO A 419 20.18 2.02 -1.12
C PRO A 419 20.02 3.00 -2.28
N GLY A 420 19.21 2.68 -3.29
CA GLY A 420 19.03 3.49 -4.50
C GLY A 420 18.42 4.87 -4.27
N VAL A 421 17.67 5.05 -3.17
CA VAL A 421 17.00 6.34 -2.89
C VAL A 421 17.90 7.36 -2.19
N GLU A 422 19.12 6.99 -1.80
CA GLU A 422 20.01 7.92 -1.07
C GLU A 422 20.68 8.95 -1.99
N ALA A 423 20.92 8.59 -3.26
CA ALA A 423 21.60 9.47 -4.21
C ALA A 423 20.81 10.76 -4.50
N TYR A 424 19.50 10.66 -4.77
CA TYR A 424 18.69 11.84 -5.07
C TYR A 424 18.55 12.76 -3.84
N LYS A 425 18.43 12.20 -2.64
CA LYS A 425 18.35 12.98 -1.40
C LYS A 425 19.62 13.78 -1.18
N LYS A 426 20.79 13.15 -1.39
CA LYS A 426 22.08 13.82 -1.29
C LYS A 426 22.18 14.97 -2.30
N ASN A 427 21.76 14.76 -3.53
CA ASN A 427 21.76 15.78 -4.57
C ASN A 427 20.78 16.93 -4.21
N MET A 428 19.59 16.62 -3.75
CA MET A 428 18.61 17.64 -3.32
C MET A 428 19.17 18.49 -2.18
N PHE A 429 19.78 17.90 -1.16
CA PHE A 429 20.39 18.64 -0.07
C PHE A 429 21.53 19.53 -0.52
N ALA A 430 22.37 19.05 -1.43
CA ALA A 430 23.43 19.83 -2.04
C ALA A 430 22.90 21.03 -2.83
N LEU A 431 21.89 20.82 -3.67
CA LEU A 431 21.24 21.87 -4.46
C LEU A 431 20.55 22.93 -3.59
N LEU A 432 20.01 22.52 -2.47
CA LEU A 432 19.38 23.44 -1.48
C LEU A 432 20.41 24.17 -0.60
N GLY A 433 21.71 23.90 -0.74
CA GLY A 433 22.76 24.51 0.08
C GLY A 433 22.65 24.14 1.56
N LYS A 434 22.23 22.88 1.85
CA LYS A 434 22.10 22.42 3.23
C LYS A 434 23.46 22.44 3.95
N PRO A 435 23.55 23.01 5.17
CA PRO A 435 24.77 22.99 5.96
C PRO A 435 25.35 21.56 6.11
N GLY A 436 26.67 21.43 5.87
CA GLY A 436 27.37 20.15 5.86
C GLY A 436 27.41 19.43 4.52
N TYR A 437 26.90 20.07 3.45
CA TYR A 437 26.90 19.55 2.07
C TYR A 437 27.71 20.47 1.09
N GLU A 438 28.60 21.29 1.62
CA GLU A 438 29.31 22.32 0.83
C GLU A 438 30.09 21.72 -0.34
N LYS A 439 30.82 20.60 -0.12
CA LYS A 439 31.59 19.91 -1.16
C LYS A 439 30.68 19.31 -2.24
N GLU A 440 29.57 18.71 -1.83
CA GLU A 440 28.58 18.17 -2.73
C GLU A 440 27.89 19.26 -3.54
N THR A 441 27.65 20.44 -2.93
CA THR A 441 27.10 21.61 -3.61
C THR A 441 28.03 22.09 -4.73
N GLU A 442 29.34 22.26 -4.44
CA GLU A 442 30.33 22.61 -5.47
C GLU A 442 30.38 21.59 -6.60
N ALA A 443 30.43 20.29 -6.25
CA ALA A 443 30.49 19.20 -7.21
C ALA A 443 29.26 19.11 -8.11
N ILE A 444 28.06 19.40 -7.60
CA ILE A 444 26.83 19.33 -8.38
C ILE A 444 26.65 20.57 -9.25
N GLN A 445 27.03 21.76 -8.75
CA GLN A 445 27.01 23.00 -9.53
C GLN A 445 27.92 22.93 -10.77
N ALA A 446 29.05 22.22 -10.66
CA ALA A 446 29.96 21.98 -11.79
C ALA A 446 29.36 21.09 -12.89
N LYS A 447 28.21 20.44 -12.65
CA LYS A 447 27.51 19.56 -13.62
C LYS A 447 26.30 20.23 -14.28
N LEU A 448 25.85 21.36 -13.75
CA LEU A 448 24.73 22.15 -14.28
C LEU A 448 25.24 23.21 -15.26
#